data_ff79341b98b90046420d985557edf246
#
_entry.id   ff79341b98b90046420d985557edf246
#
_cell.length_a   1.000
_cell.length_b   1.000
_cell.length_c   1.000
_cell.angle_alpha   90.00
_cell.angle_beta   90.00
_cell.angle_gamma   90.00
#
_symmetry.space_group_name_H-M   'P 1'
#
loop_
_entity.id
_entity.type
_entity.pdbx_description
1 polymer ?
#
loop_
_entity_poly.entity_id
_entity_poly.type
_entity_poly.pdbx_seq_one_letter_code
_entity_poly.pdbx_strand_id
1 'polypeptide(L)'
;MQEQCYALLIDADNVSAKYIKPILTELSKYGIITYKRIYGDWTSTQHSSWKDELLTNSITPIQQFSYTQGKNSTDSAMIIDAMDILYTNDVDGFCIDRKSVV
;
A
#
# COMPACT_ATOMS: atom_id res chain seq x y z
N MET A 1 -20.11 17.87 8.69
CA MET A 1 -19.31 17.60 7.51
C MET A 1 -18.66 16.25 7.62
N GLN A 2 -18.81 15.45 6.61
CA GLN A 2 -18.24 14.11 6.64
C GLN A 2 -16.83 14.13 6.09
N GLU A 3 -15.95 13.49 6.80
CA GLU A 3 -14.62 13.29 6.28
C GLU A 3 -14.60 12.12 5.34
N GLN A 4 -13.81 12.23 4.29
CA GLN A 4 -13.67 11.15 3.35
C GLN A 4 -12.67 10.14 3.86
N CYS A 5 -12.90 8.88 3.54
CA CYS A 5 -12.04 7.78 3.94
C CYS A 5 -11.34 7.22 2.73
N TYR A 6 -10.04 6.94 2.89
CA TYR A 6 -9.23 6.46 1.79
C TYR A 6 -8.49 5.18 2.16
N ALA A 7 -8.23 4.38 1.16
CA ALA A 7 -7.38 3.21 1.29
C ALA A 7 -6.04 3.50 0.63
N LEU A 8 -4.96 3.24 1.34
CA LEU A 8 -3.61 3.39 0.80
C LEU A 8 -3.02 2.01 0.57
N LEU A 9 -2.68 1.73 -0.67
CA LEU A 9 -2.09 0.46 -1.08
C LEU A 9 -0.72 0.75 -1.68
N ILE A 10 0.30 0.11 -1.15
CA ILE A 10 1.69 0.42 -1.48
C ILE A 10 2.37 -0.82 -2.07
N ASP A 11 3.13 -0.61 -3.12
CA ASP A 11 3.95 -1.64 -3.73
C ASP A 11 5.37 -1.53 -3.18
N ALA A 12 5.76 -2.45 -2.31
CA ALA A 12 7.06 -2.39 -1.64
C ALA A 12 8.24 -2.53 -2.59
N ASP A 13 8.02 -3.15 -3.74
CA ASP A 13 9.10 -3.31 -4.72
C ASP A 13 9.46 -2.01 -5.40
N ASN A 14 8.54 -1.07 -5.42
CA ASN A 14 8.71 0.13 -6.23
C ASN A 14 8.71 1.41 -5.41
N VAL A 15 8.47 1.34 -4.11
CA VAL A 15 8.42 2.51 -3.25
C VAL A 15 9.39 2.31 -2.09
N SER A 16 10.19 3.31 -1.82
CA SER A 16 11.16 3.25 -0.73
C SER A 16 10.48 3.61 0.60
N ALA A 17 10.91 2.95 1.66
CA ALA A 17 10.35 3.18 2.99
C ALA A 17 10.47 4.63 3.46
N LYS A 18 11.48 5.33 2.96
CA LYS A 18 11.70 6.72 3.40
C LYS A 18 10.60 7.66 2.93
N TYR A 19 9.78 7.24 1.98
CA TYR A 19 8.72 8.09 1.45
C TYR A 19 7.41 7.92 2.19
N ILE A 20 7.30 6.98 3.14
CA ILE A 20 6.00 6.69 3.74
C ILE A 20 5.47 7.85 4.58
N LYS A 21 6.33 8.51 5.36
CA LYS A 21 5.86 9.63 6.15
C LYS A 21 5.38 10.79 5.31
N PRO A 22 6.12 11.22 4.28
CA PRO A 22 5.59 12.26 3.39
C PRO A 22 4.27 11.86 2.73
N ILE A 23 4.13 10.61 2.33
CA ILE A 23 2.90 10.14 1.70
C ILE A 23 1.74 10.25 2.67
N LEU A 24 1.91 9.76 3.89
CA LEU A 24 0.85 9.80 4.88
C LEU A 24 0.48 11.23 5.25
N THR A 25 1.49 12.08 5.38
CA THR A 25 1.25 13.48 5.69
C THR A 25 0.44 14.15 4.59
N GLU A 26 0.78 13.87 3.34
CA GLU A 26 0.07 14.48 2.24
C GLU A 26 -1.38 13.99 2.17
N LEU A 27 -1.57 12.68 2.32
CA LEU A 27 -2.90 12.11 2.24
C LEU A 27 -3.80 12.56 3.37
N SER A 28 -3.25 12.80 4.55
CA SER A 28 -4.05 13.22 5.69
C SER A 28 -4.72 14.57 5.46
N LYS A 29 -4.26 15.32 4.49
CA LYS A 29 -4.89 16.59 4.14
C LYS A 29 -6.22 16.41 3.43
N TYR A 30 -6.45 15.23 2.88
CA TYR A 30 -7.65 14.97 2.09
C TYR A 30 -8.72 14.20 2.85
N GLY A 31 -8.33 13.53 3.93
CA GLY A 31 -9.30 12.76 4.70
C GLY A 31 -8.63 11.77 5.62
N ILE A 32 -9.37 10.75 6.00
CA ILE A 32 -8.88 9.73 6.92
C ILE A 32 -8.41 8.52 6.12
N ILE A 33 -7.25 7.99 6.47
CA ILE A 33 -6.73 6.79 5.84
C ILE A 33 -7.14 5.61 6.70
N THR A 34 -8.10 4.82 6.22
CA THR A 34 -8.65 3.72 7.00
C THR A 34 -8.01 2.38 6.68
N TYR A 35 -7.42 2.23 5.50
CA TYR A 35 -6.68 1.03 5.13
C TYR A 35 -5.28 1.45 4.76
N LYS A 36 -4.29 0.78 5.36
CA LYS A 36 -2.88 1.01 5.02
C LYS A 36 -2.26 -0.36 4.82
N ARG A 37 -2.05 -0.75 3.58
CA ARG A 37 -1.51 -2.06 3.24
C ARG A 37 -0.33 -1.92 2.30
N ILE A 38 0.65 -2.79 2.48
CA ILE A 38 1.83 -2.80 1.65
C ILE A 38 2.10 -4.22 1.17
N TYR A 39 2.38 -4.35 -0.11
CA TYR A 39 2.49 -5.63 -0.80
C TYR A 39 3.92 -5.89 -1.22
N GLY A 40 4.42 -7.05 -0.88
CA GLY A 40 5.78 -7.43 -1.25
C GLY A 40 6.15 -8.78 -0.71
N ASP A 41 7.34 -9.22 -1.06
CA ASP A 41 7.86 -10.47 -0.55
C ASP A 41 8.66 -10.20 0.73
N TRP A 42 8.03 -10.42 1.86
CA TRP A 42 8.62 -10.08 3.15
C TRP A 42 9.63 -11.12 3.62
N THR A 43 9.80 -12.21 2.88
CA THR A 43 10.88 -13.15 3.14
C THR A 43 12.21 -12.65 2.60
N SER A 44 12.17 -11.65 1.74
CA SER A 44 13.37 -11.07 1.16
C SER A 44 13.98 -10.03 2.09
N THR A 45 15.31 -9.99 2.15
CA THR A 45 16.00 -9.00 2.97
C THR A 45 15.95 -7.61 2.37
N GLN A 46 15.64 -7.50 1.08
CA GLN A 46 15.64 -6.20 0.45
C GLN A 46 14.54 -5.27 0.98
N HIS A 47 13.57 -5.81 1.69
CA HIS A 47 12.51 -5.00 2.29
C HIS A 47 12.69 -4.79 3.78
N SER A 48 13.87 -5.08 4.31
CA SER A 48 14.08 -4.97 5.76
C SER A 48 13.90 -3.54 6.27
N SER A 49 14.16 -2.55 5.44
CA SER A 49 14.01 -1.15 5.85
C SER A 49 12.57 -0.76 6.13
N TRP A 50 11.61 -1.56 5.67
CA TRP A 50 10.21 -1.27 5.91
C TRP A 50 9.73 -1.66 7.30
N LYS A 51 10.45 -2.54 8.00
CA LYS A 51 9.93 -3.12 9.23
C LYS A 51 9.58 -2.09 10.28
N ASP A 52 10.47 -1.14 10.52
CA ASP A 52 10.20 -0.10 11.52
C ASP A 52 9.06 0.80 11.07
N GLU A 53 9.00 1.10 9.79
CA GLU A 53 7.95 1.98 9.28
C GLU A 53 6.58 1.31 9.36
N LEU A 54 6.52 0.00 9.16
CA LEU A 54 5.26 -0.71 9.28
C LEU A 54 4.69 -0.60 10.68
N LEU A 55 5.53 -0.79 11.69
CA LEU A 55 5.10 -0.69 13.07
C LEU A 55 4.73 0.74 13.44
N THR A 56 5.58 1.68 13.08
CA THR A 56 5.39 3.07 13.45
C THR A 56 4.11 3.64 12.85
N ASN A 57 3.79 3.24 11.63
CA ASN A 57 2.68 3.85 10.90
C ASN A 57 1.46 2.94 10.79
N SER A 58 1.46 1.81 11.47
CA SER A 58 0.33 0.88 11.50
C SER A 58 -0.06 0.40 10.10
N ILE A 59 0.95 0.03 9.31
CA ILE A 59 0.74 -0.47 7.97
C ILE A 59 0.73 -1.99 7.99
N THR A 60 -0.26 -2.60 7.34
CA THR A 60 -0.40 -4.05 7.30
C THR A 60 0.38 -4.62 6.11
N PRO A 61 1.38 -5.47 6.37
CA PRO A 61 2.10 -6.11 5.27
C PRO A 61 1.31 -7.29 4.72
N ILE A 62 1.26 -7.38 3.39
CA ILE A 62 0.62 -8.49 2.69
C ILE A 62 1.71 -9.23 1.93
N GLN A 63 1.83 -10.53 2.16
CA GLN A 63 2.84 -11.32 1.50
C GLN A 63 2.45 -11.61 0.07
N GLN A 64 3.38 -11.38 -0.84
CA GLN A 64 3.19 -11.64 -2.24
C GLN A 64 4.48 -12.25 -2.78
N PHE A 65 4.44 -13.55 -3.11
CA PHE A 65 5.62 -14.22 -3.63
C PHE A 65 5.76 -13.96 -5.12
N SER A 66 7.00 -13.75 -5.55
CA SER A 66 7.31 -13.58 -6.95
C SER A 66 7.77 -14.90 -7.52
N TYR A 67 6.85 -15.69 -8.03
CA TYR A 67 7.20 -17.00 -8.54
C TYR A 67 7.81 -16.98 -9.91
N THR A 68 7.53 -15.92 -10.63
CA THR A 68 8.03 -15.83 -11.99
C THR A 68 8.82 -14.56 -12.07
N GLN A 69 9.32 -14.29 -13.21
CA GLN A 69 9.78 -12.97 -13.45
C GLN A 69 8.63 -12.03 -13.42
N GLY A 70 7.57 -12.48 -12.86
CA GLY A 70 6.32 -11.85 -12.94
C GLY A 70 6.32 -10.49 -12.36
N LYS A 71 6.50 -9.55 -13.19
CA LYS A 71 6.38 -8.19 -12.77
C LYS A 71 5.03 -7.89 -12.21
N ASN A 72 4.06 -8.72 -12.52
CA ASN A 72 2.67 -8.44 -12.20
C ASN A 72 2.19 -9.10 -10.93
N SER A 73 3.02 -9.89 -10.25
CA SER A 73 2.50 -10.63 -9.10
C SER A 73 2.08 -9.70 -7.97
N THR A 74 2.86 -8.69 -7.65
CA THR A 74 2.49 -7.74 -6.61
C THR A 74 1.26 -6.95 -7.02
N ASP A 75 1.25 -6.51 -8.27
CA ASP A 75 0.11 -5.75 -8.77
C ASP A 75 -1.18 -6.53 -8.69
N SER A 76 -1.14 -7.84 -8.93
CA SER A 76 -2.34 -8.66 -8.89
C SER A 76 -2.97 -8.67 -7.50
N ALA A 77 -2.15 -8.83 -6.47
CA ALA A 77 -2.65 -8.82 -5.12
C ALA A 77 -3.26 -7.47 -4.76
N MET A 78 -2.60 -6.39 -5.15
CA MET A 78 -3.12 -5.06 -4.90
C MET A 78 -4.45 -4.83 -5.58
N ILE A 79 -4.59 -5.29 -6.80
CA ILE A 79 -5.83 -5.12 -7.55
C ILE A 79 -6.96 -5.91 -6.90
N ILE A 80 -6.69 -7.13 -6.48
CA ILE A 80 -7.70 -7.96 -5.83
C ILE A 80 -8.17 -7.29 -4.54
N ASP A 81 -7.24 -6.81 -3.73
CA ASP A 81 -7.60 -6.15 -2.48
C ASP A 81 -8.36 -4.86 -2.73
N ALA A 82 -7.94 -4.10 -3.75
CA ALA A 82 -8.65 -2.87 -4.08
C ALA A 82 -10.10 -3.17 -4.45
N MET A 83 -10.32 -4.22 -5.21
CA MET A 83 -11.68 -4.58 -5.58
C MET A 83 -12.49 -5.04 -4.38
N ASP A 84 -11.88 -5.81 -3.48
CA ASP A 84 -12.56 -6.23 -2.27
C ASP A 84 -12.99 -5.03 -1.42
N ILE A 85 -12.10 -4.07 -1.25
CA ILE A 85 -12.41 -2.89 -0.48
C ILE A 85 -13.50 -2.07 -1.15
N LEU A 86 -13.45 -2.00 -2.47
CA LEU A 86 -14.47 -1.29 -3.22
C LEU A 86 -15.85 -1.93 -3.05
N TYR A 87 -15.89 -3.26 -3.06
CA TYR A 87 -17.16 -3.97 -2.88
C TYR A 87 -17.75 -3.75 -1.50
N THR A 88 -16.91 -3.57 -0.48
CA THR A 88 -17.42 -3.29 0.87
C THR A 88 -17.93 -1.87 0.99
N ASN A 89 -17.56 -1.02 0.06
CA ASN A 89 -17.99 0.37 0.05
C ASN A 89 -17.58 1.14 1.30
N ASP A 90 -16.42 0.80 1.84
CA ASP A 90 -15.95 1.39 3.08
C ASP A 90 -15.12 2.64 2.87
N VAL A 91 -14.73 2.92 1.64
CA VAL A 91 -13.86 4.06 1.37
C VAL A 91 -14.42 4.91 0.26
N ASP A 92 -14.04 6.17 0.27
CA ASP A 92 -14.44 7.12 -0.75
C ASP A 92 -13.47 7.17 -1.91
N GLY A 93 -12.26 6.65 -1.70
CA GLY A 93 -11.26 6.63 -2.75
C GLY A 93 -10.05 5.83 -2.37
N PHE A 94 -9.15 5.65 -3.34
CA PHE A 94 -7.92 4.91 -3.16
C PHE A 94 -6.73 5.77 -3.48
N CYS A 95 -5.63 5.48 -2.81
CA CYS A 95 -4.33 5.97 -3.22
C CYS A 95 -3.45 4.76 -3.46
N ILE A 96 -3.03 4.55 -4.70
CA ILE A 96 -2.16 3.44 -5.03
C ILE A 96 -0.78 4.02 -5.30
N ASP A 97 0.16 3.67 -4.43
CA ASP A 97 1.50 4.21 -4.50
C ASP A 97 2.44 3.17 -5.05
N ARG A 98 2.80 3.35 -6.27
CA ARG A 98 3.74 2.46 -6.93
C ARG A 98 4.47 3.27 -7.99
N LYS A 99 5.61 2.72 -8.42
CA LYS A 99 6.38 3.40 -9.42
C LYS A 99 5.54 3.56 -10.68
N SER A 100 5.44 4.78 -11.13
CA SER A 100 4.65 5.05 -12.31
C SER A 100 5.31 4.43 -13.53
N VAL A 101 4.53 3.71 -14.29
CA VAL A 101 4.96 3.18 -15.56
C VAL A 101 4.00 3.73 -16.59
N VAL A 102 4.48 4.58 -17.33
CA VAL A 102 3.61 5.22 -18.32
C VAL A 102 3.79 4.59 -19.67
#